data_b07edc9ccc00b277c0f4a5653d2793ba
#
_entry.id   b07edc9ccc00b277c0f4a5653d2793ba
#
_cell.length_a   1.000
_cell.length_b   1.000
_cell.length_c   1.000
_cell.angle_alpha   90.00
_cell.angle_beta   90.00
_cell.angle_gamma   90.00
#
_symmetry.space_group_name_H-M   'P 1'
#
loop_
_entity.id
_entity.type
_entity.pdbx_description
1 polymer ?
#
loop_
_entity_poly.entity_id
_entity_poly.type
_entity_poly.pdbx_seq_one_letter_code
_entity_poly.pdbx_strand_id
1 'polypeptide(L)'
;MDATTKQIAPRAAAAQPPTALVAIASVIVSMALVAVGNGLMFAYIPVRLGADGFAPTWAGGILTGLSAGGIAGCLSAGAIVRRIGHARAYMVLSALIVLSNAVIAAGAYPVLWVAARALYGFAICAMFIVAQSWLNDVVDNAIRGRVTAVFYVSYIVGMGIGSALMATLDIGTPQAPIVGIAFTALSMLPIGMTRLAQPPVPKAATIALRRAWQISPVGVAGMLAVGGLSMMIAGFAPIHATAKGFSQQEVATLMFCMPLGTLLFQIPFGWISDRTDRRYVLIAASLLVAIAGVAAARYDAAALTVILLIYVVWSGASESIYSLASAHANDRTSKDDLVALSSSLLFCWSLSGFLIPGLGTALTAVYGTQSFIYVAVAIAIAYALFVVWRVLKARPVPPAETGSFAPMTAQAPLPVDLAFSPEEERR
;
A
#
# COMPACT_ATOMS: atom_id res chain seq x y z
N MET A 1 -42.66 -23.36 -38.46
CA MET A 1 -41.76 -22.18 -38.43
C MET A 1 -40.87 -22.40 -37.24
N ASP A 2 -39.69 -22.93 -37.53
CA ASP A 2 -38.70 -23.38 -36.56
C ASP A 2 -37.85 -22.18 -36.13
N ALA A 3 -37.90 -21.83 -34.85
CA ALA A 3 -37.01 -20.86 -34.22
C ALA A 3 -35.86 -21.59 -33.56
N THR A 4 -34.82 -21.84 -34.33
CA THR A 4 -33.57 -22.39 -33.84
C THR A 4 -32.86 -21.42 -32.90
N THR A 5 -33.01 -21.64 -31.60
CA THR A 5 -32.25 -20.95 -30.55
C THR A 5 -30.76 -21.36 -30.66
N LYS A 6 -29.94 -20.51 -31.30
CA LYS A 6 -28.49 -20.67 -31.27
C LYS A 6 -28.01 -20.50 -29.81
N GLN A 7 -27.74 -21.60 -29.14
CA GLN A 7 -26.93 -21.61 -27.93
C GLN A 7 -25.53 -21.09 -28.29
N ILE A 8 -25.21 -19.88 -27.84
CA ILE A 8 -23.85 -19.34 -27.91
C ILE A 8 -23.07 -20.06 -26.81
N ALA A 9 -22.23 -21.02 -27.21
CA ALA A 9 -21.30 -21.67 -26.30
C ALA A 9 -20.41 -20.60 -25.62
N PRO A 10 -20.09 -20.75 -24.32
CA PRO A 10 -19.20 -19.84 -23.64
C PRO A 10 -17.84 -19.86 -24.36
N ARG A 11 -17.42 -18.69 -24.84
CA ARG A 11 -16.12 -18.51 -25.47
C ARG A 11 -15.06 -18.93 -24.46
N ALA A 12 -14.39 -20.06 -24.67
CA ALA A 12 -13.24 -20.47 -23.89
C ALA A 12 -12.25 -19.31 -23.86
N ALA A 13 -11.82 -18.90 -22.66
CA ALA A 13 -10.84 -17.86 -22.49
C ALA A 13 -9.62 -18.20 -23.35
N ALA A 14 -9.33 -17.39 -24.36
CA ALA A 14 -8.19 -17.63 -25.22
C ALA A 14 -6.91 -17.62 -24.36
N ALA A 15 -6.09 -18.66 -24.48
CA ALA A 15 -4.83 -18.73 -23.75
C ALA A 15 -3.98 -17.50 -24.11
N GLN A 16 -3.46 -16.82 -23.11
CA GLN A 16 -2.56 -15.69 -23.30
C GLN A 16 -1.33 -16.13 -24.11
N PRO A 17 -0.84 -15.31 -25.06
CA PRO A 17 0.37 -15.65 -25.79
C PRO A 17 1.55 -15.82 -24.82
N PRO A 18 2.46 -16.78 -25.05
CA PRO A 18 3.59 -17.06 -24.14
C PRO A 18 4.41 -15.81 -23.76
N THR A 19 4.54 -14.87 -24.69
CA THR A 19 5.23 -13.60 -24.47
C THR A 19 4.55 -12.70 -23.43
N ALA A 20 3.20 -12.69 -23.36
CA ALA A 20 2.46 -11.92 -22.36
C ALA A 20 2.60 -12.53 -20.96
N LEU A 21 2.57 -13.87 -20.83
CA LEU A 21 2.79 -14.54 -19.55
C LEU A 21 4.20 -14.29 -19.00
N VAL A 22 5.23 -14.31 -19.85
CA VAL A 22 6.60 -13.98 -19.46
C VAL A 22 6.69 -12.52 -18.99
N ALA A 23 6.03 -11.59 -19.67
CA ALA A 23 5.98 -10.20 -19.28
C ALA A 23 5.35 -10.01 -17.88
N ILE A 24 4.19 -10.63 -17.66
CA ILE A 24 3.47 -10.61 -16.39
C ILE A 24 4.36 -11.16 -15.27
N ALA A 25 4.92 -12.35 -15.47
CA ALA A 25 5.81 -13.00 -14.50
C ALA A 25 7.03 -12.13 -14.18
N SER A 26 7.66 -11.52 -15.20
CA SER A 26 8.83 -10.65 -15.01
C SER A 26 8.50 -9.44 -14.11
N VAL A 27 7.36 -8.79 -14.32
CA VAL A 27 6.95 -7.63 -13.50
C VAL A 27 6.63 -8.08 -12.07
N ILE A 28 5.90 -9.18 -11.88
CA ILE A 28 5.53 -9.69 -10.55
C ILE A 28 6.77 -10.09 -9.77
N VAL A 29 7.68 -10.88 -10.35
CA VAL A 29 8.91 -11.31 -9.70
C VAL A 29 9.81 -10.11 -9.36
N SER A 30 9.95 -9.18 -10.29
CA SER A 30 10.74 -7.97 -10.06
C SER A 30 10.20 -7.15 -8.89
N MET A 31 8.89 -6.93 -8.82
CA MET A 31 8.29 -6.18 -7.71
C MET A 31 8.31 -6.95 -6.39
N ALA A 32 8.23 -8.28 -6.42
CA ALA A 32 8.39 -9.10 -5.22
C ALA A 32 9.82 -9.00 -4.66
N LEU A 33 10.85 -9.00 -5.53
CA LEU A 33 12.24 -8.79 -5.11
C LEU A 33 12.46 -7.39 -4.51
N VAL A 34 11.90 -6.35 -5.14
CA VAL A 34 11.92 -4.98 -4.56
C VAL A 34 11.23 -4.97 -3.20
N ALA A 35 10.12 -5.69 -3.04
CA ALA A 35 9.39 -5.77 -1.79
C ALA A 35 10.22 -6.39 -0.66
N VAL A 36 11.04 -7.42 -0.95
CA VAL A 36 11.97 -7.99 0.05
C VAL A 36 12.95 -6.92 0.54
N GLY A 37 13.59 -6.19 -0.37
CA GLY A 37 14.47 -5.08 -0.01
C GLY A 37 13.76 -3.98 0.80
N ASN A 38 12.51 -3.67 0.42
CA ASN A 38 11.70 -2.66 1.10
C ASN A 38 11.36 -3.09 2.54
N GLY A 39 10.85 -4.30 2.73
CA GLY A 39 10.51 -4.84 4.06
C GLY A 39 11.72 -4.88 4.99
N LEU A 40 12.88 -5.31 4.47
CA LEU A 40 14.13 -5.29 5.22
C LEU A 40 14.48 -3.87 5.70
N MET A 41 14.44 -2.87 4.82
CA MET A 41 14.81 -1.51 5.17
C MET A 41 13.79 -0.82 6.08
N PHE A 42 12.51 -1.18 5.97
CA PHE A 42 11.47 -0.69 6.88
C PHE A 42 11.69 -1.16 8.32
N ALA A 43 12.12 -2.41 8.50
CA ALA A 43 12.44 -2.95 9.81
C ALA A 43 13.82 -2.46 10.33
N TYR A 44 14.82 -2.39 9.44
CA TYR A 44 16.22 -2.05 9.80
C TYR A 44 16.38 -0.63 10.32
N ILE A 45 15.83 0.37 9.61
CA ILE A 45 16.11 1.79 9.88
C ILE A 45 15.74 2.20 11.31
N PRO A 46 14.54 1.92 11.84
CA PRO A 46 14.19 2.30 13.21
C PRO A 46 15.06 1.62 14.25
N VAL A 47 15.36 0.32 14.04
CA VAL A 47 16.16 -0.47 14.98
C VAL A 47 17.60 0.02 15.00
N ARG A 48 18.19 0.30 13.84
CA ARG A 48 19.54 0.85 13.71
C ARG A 48 19.67 2.20 14.38
N LEU A 49 18.73 3.12 14.14
CA LEU A 49 18.73 4.43 14.80
C LEU A 49 18.63 4.31 16.33
N GLY A 50 17.80 3.39 16.81
CA GLY A 50 17.71 3.10 18.25
C GLY A 50 19.02 2.53 18.83
N ALA A 51 19.66 1.59 18.12
CA ALA A 51 20.93 1.00 18.52
C ALA A 51 22.08 2.03 18.57
N ASP A 52 22.07 3.00 17.65
CA ASP A 52 23.04 4.10 17.63
C ASP A 52 22.70 5.25 18.61
N GLY A 53 21.62 5.13 19.40
CA GLY A 53 21.21 6.10 20.40
C GLY A 53 20.57 7.39 19.86
N PHE A 54 20.14 7.38 18.60
CA PHE A 54 19.43 8.54 18.03
C PHE A 54 18.02 8.67 18.57
N ALA A 55 17.56 9.94 18.74
CA ALA A 55 16.21 10.21 19.20
C ALA A 55 15.16 9.63 18.22
N PRO A 56 14.01 9.08 18.72
CA PRO A 56 12.95 8.52 17.90
C PRO A 56 12.37 9.48 16.87
N THR A 57 12.52 10.78 17.08
CA THR A 57 12.11 11.84 16.15
C THR A 57 12.82 11.76 14.78
N TRP A 58 14.04 11.24 14.74
CA TRP A 58 14.73 11.01 13.46
C TRP A 58 14.05 9.94 12.62
N ALA A 59 13.60 8.84 13.24
CA ALA A 59 12.86 7.81 12.53
C ALA A 59 11.53 8.36 11.97
N GLY A 60 10.81 9.21 12.72
CA GLY A 60 9.64 9.93 12.23
C GLY A 60 9.96 10.88 11.09
N GLY A 61 11.07 11.63 11.16
CA GLY A 61 11.55 12.50 10.09
C GLY A 61 11.86 11.73 8.80
N ILE A 62 12.43 10.53 8.93
CA ILE A 62 12.71 9.60 7.84
C ILE A 62 11.42 9.12 7.15
N LEU A 63 10.37 8.79 7.94
CA LEU A 63 9.05 8.44 7.40
C LEU A 63 8.40 9.62 6.68
N THR A 64 8.51 10.82 7.23
CA THR A 64 8.03 12.04 6.59
C THR A 64 8.75 12.29 5.26
N GLY A 65 10.08 12.12 5.23
CA GLY A 65 10.88 12.19 4.00
C GLY A 65 10.43 11.18 2.94
N LEU A 66 10.25 9.91 3.35
CA LEU A 66 9.73 8.85 2.50
C LEU A 66 8.40 9.23 1.83
N SER A 67 7.47 9.74 2.62
CA SER A 67 6.14 10.11 2.13
C SER A 67 6.17 11.34 1.22
N ALA A 68 6.99 12.34 1.53
CA ALA A 68 7.20 13.52 0.67
C ALA A 68 7.74 13.12 -0.70
N GLY A 69 8.77 12.27 -0.71
CA GLY A 69 9.31 11.69 -1.94
C GLY A 69 8.25 10.90 -2.70
N GLY A 70 7.44 10.11 -2.00
CA GLY A 70 6.36 9.32 -2.58
C GLY A 70 5.35 10.17 -3.36
N ILE A 71 4.91 11.31 -2.80
CA ILE A 71 4.04 12.27 -3.51
C ILE A 71 4.70 12.75 -4.80
N ALA A 72 5.96 13.20 -4.73
CA ALA A 72 6.68 13.66 -5.91
C ALA A 72 6.82 12.55 -6.97
N GLY A 73 7.05 11.30 -6.55
CA GLY A 73 7.11 10.12 -7.41
C GLY A 73 5.78 9.85 -8.11
N CYS A 74 4.68 9.87 -7.37
CA CYS A 74 3.33 9.68 -7.93
C CYS A 74 3.02 10.73 -9.02
N LEU A 75 3.33 12.00 -8.76
CA LEU A 75 3.07 13.08 -9.70
C LEU A 75 3.97 13.01 -10.95
N SER A 76 5.17 12.46 -10.83
CA SER A 76 6.19 12.43 -11.89
C SER A 76 6.15 11.16 -12.75
N ALA A 77 5.58 10.06 -12.24
CA ALA A 77 5.62 8.74 -12.88
C ALA A 77 5.14 8.76 -14.33
N GLY A 78 4.00 9.38 -14.61
CA GLY A 78 3.46 9.50 -15.95
C GLY A 78 4.38 10.26 -16.91
N ALA A 79 5.04 11.35 -16.46
CA ALA A 79 5.98 12.10 -17.25
C ALA A 79 7.26 11.30 -17.56
N ILE A 80 7.74 10.54 -16.57
CA ILE A 80 8.91 9.66 -16.74
C ILE A 80 8.60 8.59 -17.79
N VAL A 81 7.46 7.88 -17.66
CA VAL A 81 7.06 6.83 -18.62
C VAL A 81 6.88 7.40 -20.03
N ARG A 82 6.26 8.59 -20.17
CA ARG A 82 6.13 9.25 -21.47
C ARG A 82 7.47 9.52 -22.13
N ARG A 83 8.48 9.87 -21.35
CA ARG A 83 9.79 10.26 -21.89
C ARG A 83 10.67 9.07 -22.25
N ILE A 84 10.69 8.02 -21.44
CA ILE A 84 11.68 6.94 -21.57
C ILE A 84 11.07 5.54 -21.68
N GLY A 85 9.75 5.39 -21.57
CA GLY A 85 9.03 4.11 -21.60
C GLY A 85 9.10 3.33 -20.28
N HIS A 86 8.27 2.28 -20.15
CA HIS A 86 8.08 1.54 -18.89
C HIS A 86 9.36 0.82 -18.41
N ALA A 87 10.03 0.06 -19.29
CA ALA A 87 11.19 -0.73 -18.89
C ALA A 87 12.36 0.16 -18.43
N ARG A 88 12.67 1.22 -19.19
CA ARG A 88 13.74 2.15 -18.81
C ARG A 88 13.36 2.94 -17.55
N ALA A 89 12.09 3.33 -17.40
CA ALA A 89 11.62 3.98 -16.18
C ALA A 89 11.84 3.08 -14.96
N TYR A 90 11.46 1.80 -15.06
CA TYR A 90 11.70 0.83 -13.99
C TYR A 90 13.18 0.73 -13.63
N MET A 91 14.08 0.63 -14.63
CA MET A 91 15.53 0.53 -14.41
C MET A 91 16.10 1.78 -13.73
N VAL A 92 15.70 2.97 -14.17
CA VAL A 92 16.14 4.25 -13.56
C VAL A 92 15.64 4.33 -12.11
N LEU A 93 14.39 3.99 -11.85
CA LEU A 93 13.81 4.02 -10.50
C LEU A 93 14.48 2.98 -9.58
N SER A 94 14.81 1.78 -10.09
CA SER A 94 15.61 0.80 -9.36
C SER A 94 17.00 1.34 -8.99
N ALA A 95 17.67 2.02 -9.92
CA ALA A 95 18.97 2.65 -9.65
C ALA A 95 18.88 3.73 -8.56
N LEU A 96 17.79 4.52 -8.51
CA LEU A 96 17.56 5.49 -7.43
C LEU A 96 17.34 4.79 -6.07
N ILE A 97 16.66 3.64 -6.02
CA ILE A 97 16.52 2.83 -4.81
C ILE A 97 17.90 2.32 -4.35
N VAL A 98 18.72 1.80 -5.28
CA VAL A 98 20.10 1.36 -4.99
C VAL A 98 20.92 2.51 -4.40
N LEU A 99 20.88 3.69 -5.02
CA LEU A 99 21.59 4.88 -4.52
C LEU A 99 21.11 5.29 -3.12
N SER A 100 19.81 5.28 -2.88
CA SER A 100 19.24 5.57 -1.55
C SER A 100 19.79 4.61 -0.48
N ASN A 101 19.76 3.31 -0.77
CA ASN A 101 20.26 2.30 0.17
C ASN A 101 21.79 2.37 0.32
N ALA A 102 22.53 2.75 -0.71
CA ALA A 102 23.97 2.97 -0.63
C ALA A 102 24.35 4.15 0.31
N VAL A 103 23.55 5.22 0.30
CA VAL A 103 23.71 6.34 1.26
C VAL A 103 23.52 5.85 2.69
N ILE A 104 22.53 4.99 2.93
CA ILE A 104 22.29 4.41 4.26
C ILE A 104 23.42 3.46 4.65
N ALA A 105 23.96 2.68 3.71
CA ALA A 105 25.09 1.79 3.94
C ALA A 105 26.39 2.53 4.29
N ALA A 106 26.55 3.76 3.82
CA ALA A 106 27.78 4.56 4.03
C ALA A 106 27.97 5.03 5.48
N GLY A 107 26.90 4.99 6.32
CA GLY A 107 27.00 5.32 7.74
C GLY A 107 25.71 5.89 8.32
N ALA A 108 25.65 5.96 9.64
CA ALA A 108 24.49 6.44 10.38
C ALA A 108 24.47 7.99 10.47
N TYR A 109 24.06 8.63 9.38
CA TYR A 109 23.89 10.07 9.29
C TYR A 109 22.39 10.43 9.13
N PRO A 110 21.64 10.71 10.22
CA PRO A 110 20.19 10.83 10.19
C PRO A 110 19.67 11.83 9.15
N VAL A 111 20.33 12.98 8.97
CA VAL A 111 19.95 13.98 7.97
C VAL A 111 20.05 13.43 6.53
N LEU A 112 21.14 12.71 6.23
CA LEU A 112 21.31 12.05 4.93
C LEU A 112 20.32 10.93 4.73
N TRP A 113 19.95 10.23 5.80
CA TRP A 113 18.93 9.19 5.76
C TRP A 113 17.53 9.74 5.44
N VAL A 114 17.18 10.92 5.94
CA VAL A 114 15.92 11.61 5.55
C VAL A 114 15.92 11.87 4.05
N ALA A 115 17.00 12.43 3.49
CA ALA A 115 17.12 12.71 2.05
C ALA A 115 17.12 11.40 1.23
N ALA A 116 17.86 10.39 1.66
CA ALA A 116 17.89 9.08 1.01
C ALA A 116 16.50 8.43 0.98
N ARG A 117 15.76 8.50 2.08
CA ARG A 117 14.40 7.94 2.13
C ARG A 117 13.39 8.76 1.36
N ALA A 118 13.58 10.06 1.19
CA ALA A 118 12.81 10.86 0.24
C ALA A 118 13.06 10.42 -1.21
N LEU A 119 14.33 10.19 -1.59
CA LEU A 119 14.68 9.63 -2.89
C LEU A 119 14.10 8.22 -3.09
N TYR A 120 14.16 7.38 -2.05
CA TYR A 120 13.53 6.07 -2.06
C TYR A 120 12.02 6.16 -2.27
N GLY A 121 11.33 7.01 -1.51
CA GLY A 121 9.89 7.23 -1.62
C GLY A 121 9.48 7.66 -3.02
N PHE A 122 10.22 8.60 -3.61
CA PHE A 122 10.05 8.99 -5.01
C PHE A 122 10.13 7.79 -5.95
N ALA A 123 11.20 7.01 -5.83
CA ALA A 123 11.47 5.90 -6.72
C ALA A 123 10.45 4.77 -6.58
N ILE A 124 10.11 4.36 -5.35
CA ILE A 124 9.21 3.23 -5.12
C ILE A 124 7.77 3.55 -5.54
N CYS A 125 7.25 4.74 -5.23
CA CYS A 125 5.89 5.12 -5.63
C CYS A 125 5.75 5.27 -7.15
N ALA A 126 6.74 5.89 -7.81
CA ALA A 126 6.77 5.95 -9.26
C ALA A 126 6.87 4.55 -9.89
N MET A 127 7.70 3.66 -9.31
CA MET A 127 7.88 2.28 -9.79
C MET A 127 6.59 1.47 -9.70
N PHE A 128 5.80 1.64 -8.63
CA PHE A 128 4.49 1.00 -8.52
C PHE A 128 3.56 1.40 -9.66
N ILE A 129 3.48 2.70 -9.96
CA ILE A 129 2.64 3.21 -11.06
C ILE A 129 3.11 2.62 -12.40
N VAL A 130 4.44 2.57 -12.62
CA VAL A 130 5.03 1.97 -13.82
C VAL A 130 4.66 0.49 -13.94
N ALA A 131 4.85 -0.30 -12.87
CA ALA A 131 4.56 -1.72 -12.86
C ALA A 131 3.07 -2.02 -13.09
N GLN A 132 2.18 -1.28 -12.43
CA GLN A 132 0.74 -1.44 -12.58
C GLN A 132 0.25 -1.04 -13.96
N SER A 133 0.70 0.10 -14.49
CA SER A 133 0.40 0.49 -15.87
C SER A 133 0.80 -0.59 -16.84
N TRP A 134 1.97 -1.19 -16.64
CA TRP A 134 2.46 -2.27 -17.50
C TRP A 134 1.60 -3.53 -17.43
N LEU A 135 1.26 -3.98 -16.21
CA LEU A 135 0.38 -5.15 -16.02
C LEU A 135 -1.01 -4.92 -16.64
N ASN A 136 -1.57 -3.72 -16.51
CA ASN A 136 -2.88 -3.38 -17.04
C ASN A 136 -2.97 -3.52 -18.56
N ASP A 137 -1.91 -3.16 -19.26
CA ASP A 137 -1.89 -3.17 -20.71
C ASP A 137 -1.59 -4.57 -21.31
N VAL A 138 -0.88 -5.41 -20.55
CA VAL A 138 -0.46 -6.74 -21.03
C VAL A 138 -1.47 -7.83 -20.65
N VAL A 139 -2.23 -7.62 -19.56
CA VAL A 139 -3.13 -8.64 -19.01
C VAL A 139 -4.52 -8.55 -19.62
N ASP A 140 -5.03 -9.69 -20.15
CA ASP A 140 -6.41 -9.81 -20.61
C ASP A 140 -7.41 -9.58 -19.48
N ASN A 141 -8.53 -8.91 -19.77
CA ASN A 141 -9.60 -8.62 -18.82
C ASN A 141 -10.10 -9.86 -18.07
N ALA A 142 -10.15 -11.03 -18.76
CA ALA A 142 -10.63 -12.29 -18.18
C ALA A 142 -9.81 -12.79 -16.97
N ILE A 143 -8.51 -12.46 -16.91
CA ILE A 143 -7.59 -12.94 -15.86
C ILE A 143 -7.00 -11.79 -15.02
N ARG A 144 -7.30 -10.54 -15.35
CA ARG A 144 -6.71 -9.35 -14.71
C ARG A 144 -6.84 -9.36 -13.20
N GLY A 145 -8.01 -9.70 -12.67
CA GLY A 145 -8.24 -9.79 -11.21
C GLY A 145 -7.31 -10.80 -10.53
N ARG A 146 -7.10 -11.97 -11.17
CA ARG A 146 -6.20 -13.01 -10.63
C ARG A 146 -4.73 -12.55 -10.66
N VAL A 147 -4.30 -11.93 -11.74
CA VAL A 147 -2.93 -11.41 -11.87
C VAL A 147 -2.67 -10.31 -10.86
N THR A 148 -3.61 -9.39 -10.69
CA THR A 148 -3.52 -8.33 -9.67
C THR A 148 -3.47 -8.90 -8.25
N ALA A 149 -4.26 -9.93 -7.96
CA ALA A 149 -4.22 -10.61 -6.66
C ALA A 149 -2.85 -11.29 -6.42
N VAL A 150 -2.30 -11.97 -7.42
CA VAL A 150 -0.96 -12.59 -7.34
C VAL A 150 0.11 -11.53 -7.14
N PHE A 151 0.07 -10.43 -7.89
CA PHE A 151 0.98 -9.29 -7.72
C PHE A 151 0.94 -8.75 -6.30
N TYR A 152 -0.27 -8.51 -5.77
CA TYR A 152 -0.48 -7.99 -4.44
C TYR A 152 0.04 -8.94 -3.34
N VAL A 153 -0.34 -10.23 -3.40
CA VAL A 153 0.12 -11.24 -2.43
C VAL A 153 1.64 -11.40 -2.48
N SER A 154 2.22 -11.47 -3.69
CA SER A 154 3.67 -11.59 -3.86
C SER A 154 4.42 -10.39 -3.24
N TYR A 155 3.87 -9.18 -3.37
CA TYR A 155 4.46 -7.99 -2.77
C TYR A 155 4.37 -8.04 -1.23
N ILE A 156 3.20 -8.36 -0.67
CA ILE A 156 3.01 -8.48 0.79
C ILE A 156 3.92 -9.56 1.38
N VAL A 157 3.98 -10.72 0.75
CA VAL A 157 4.87 -11.82 1.18
C VAL A 157 6.34 -11.39 1.08
N GLY A 158 6.73 -10.71 0.00
CA GLY A 158 8.07 -10.16 -0.16
C GLY A 158 8.44 -9.19 0.97
N MET A 159 7.55 -8.26 1.32
CA MET A 159 7.73 -7.35 2.46
C MET A 159 7.95 -8.11 3.78
N GLY A 160 7.13 -9.13 4.04
CA GLY A 160 7.25 -9.97 5.22
C GLY A 160 8.61 -10.71 5.27
N ILE A 161 9.01 -11.36 4.17
CA ILE A 161 10.30 -12.04 4.05
C ILE A 161 11.44 -11.05 4.33
N GLY A 162 11.41 -9.87 3.73
CA GLY A 162 12.41 -8.83 3.96
C GLY A 162 12.50 -8.42 5.42
N SER A 163 11.38 -8.20 6.09
CA SER A 163 11.36 -7.87 7.51
C SER A 163 11.92 -9.02 8.38
N ALA A 164 11.61 -10.27 8.03
CA ALA A 164 12.14 -11.44 8.73
C ALA A 164 13.67 -11.61 8.55
N LEU A 165 14.20 -11.28 7.36
CA LEU A 165 15.64 -11.32 7.10
C LEU A 165 16.44 -10.41 8.05
N MET A 166 15.85 -9.32 8.53
CA MET A 166 16.50 -8.44 9.50
C MET A 166 16.94 -9.20 10.75
N ALA A 167 16.19 -10.22 11.18
CA ALA A 167 16.54 -11.01 12.39
C ALA A 167 17.87 -11.76 12.26
N THR A 168 18.35 -12.01 11.05
CA THR A 168 19.56 -12.79 10.75
C THR A 168 20.78 -11.94 10.42
N LEU A 169 20.62 -10.62 10.31
CA LEU A 169 21.67 -9.69 9.89
C LEU A 169 22.20 -8.91 11.08
N ASP A 170 23.50 -8.58 11.04
CA ASP A 170 24.13 -7.74 12.05
C ASP A 170 23.73 -6.26 11.81
N ILE A 171 22.97 -5.69 12.76
CA ILE A 171 22.54 -4.30 12.73
C ILE A 171 23.73 -3.32 12.78
N GLY A 172 24.81 -3.67 13.47
CA GLY A 172 26.00 -2.85 13.64
C GLY A 172 26.75 -2.60 12.33
N THR A 173 26.49 -3.42 11.32
CA THR A 173 27.17 -3.40 10.02
C THR A 173 26.25 -2.92 8.89
N PRO A 174 26.79 -2.58 7.71
CA PRO A 174 25.99 -2.23 6.54
C PRO A 174 25.34 -3.42 5.81
N GLN A 175 25.27 -4.60 6.44
CA GLN A 175 24.74 -5.82 5.80
C GLN A 175 23.29 -5.63 5.29
N ALA A 176 22.41 -5.08 6.12
CA ALA A 176 21.00 -4.91 5.75
C ALA A 176 20.82 -4.01 4.51
N PRO A 177 21.36 -2.79 4.44
CA PRO A 177 21.27 -1.99 3.22
C PRO A 177 21.97 -2.63 2.01
N ILE A 178 23.06 -3.37 2.18
CA ILE A 178 23.74 -4.11 1.10
C ILE A 178 22.81 -5.21 0.55
N VAL A 179 22.17 -5.98 1.43
CA VAL A 179 21.16 -6.99 1.02
C VAL A 179 19.98 -6.31 0.32
N GLY A 180 19.50 -5.17 0.80
CA GLY A 180 18.46 -4.38 0.12
C GLY A 180 18.86 -3.91 -1.28
N ILE A 181 20.13 -3.51 -1.46
CA ILE A 181 20.74 -3.20 -2.76
C ILE A 181 20.73 -4.44 -3.66
N ALA A 182 21.16 -5.58 -3.15
CA ALA A 182 21.23 -6.83 -3.92
C ALA A 182 19.85 -7.27 -4.43
N PHE A 183 18.82 -7.26 -3.58
CA PHE A 183 17.45 -7.58 -4.01
C PHE A 183 16.92 -6.59 -5.05
N THR A 184 17.21 -5.29 -4.89
CA THR A 184 16.81 -4.28 -5.90
C THR A 184 17.56 -4.50 -7.22
N ALA A 185 18.85 -4.80 -7.19
CA ALA A 185 19.62 -5.12 -8.38
C ALA A 185 19.12 -6.39 -9.08
N LEU A 186 18.83 -7.46 -8.32
CA LEU A 186 18.23 -8.68 -8.83
C LEU A 186 16.86 -8.42 -9.50
N SER A 187 16.07 -7.48 -8.99
CA SER A 187 14.78 -7.13 -9.57
C SER A 187 14.88 -6.57 -10.99
N MET A 188 16.04 -6.02 -11.35
CA MET A 188 16.26 -5.46 -12.69
C MET A 188 16.45 -6.55 -13.76
N LEU A 189 16.89 -7.75 -13.36
CA LEU A 189 17.22 -8.82 -14.29
C LEU A 189 16.00 -9.35 -15.08
N PRO A 190 14.86 -9.71 -14.46
CA PRO A 190 13.73 -10.23 -15.22
C PRO A 190 13.21 -9.24 -16.27
N ILE A 191 13.19 -7.95 -15.90
CA ILE A 191 12.74 -6.87 -16.82
C ILE A 191 13.79 -6.60 -17.90
N GLY A 192 15.07 -6.55 -17.55
CA GLY A 192 16.16 -6.28 -18.49
C GLY A 192 16.39 -7.38 -19.50
N MET A 193 16.15 -8.64 -19.11
CA MET A 193 16.35 -9.82 -19.98
C MET A 193 15.15 -10.12 -20.88
N THR A 194 13.99 -9.51 -20.62
CA THR A 194 12.75 -9.82 -21.35
C THR A 194 12.47 -8.74 -22.40
N ARG A 195 12.24 -9.18 -23.66
CA ARG A 195 11.74 -8.29 -24.72
C ARG A 195 10.24 -8.07 -24.52
N LEU A 196 9.91 -7.09 -23.66
CA LEU A 196 8.52 -6.76 -23.36
C LEU A 196 8.01 -5.72 -24.36
N ALA A 197 6.81 -5.97 -24.92
CA ALA A 197 6.10 -4.91 -25.64
C ALA A 197 5.89 -3.72 -24.70
N GLN A 198 6.21 -2.52 -25.17
CA GLN A 198 5.95 -1.32 -24.38
C GLN A 198 4.49 -0.93 -24.56
N PRO A 199 3.73 -0.82 -23.46
CA PRO A 199 2.34 -0.36 -23.53
C PRO A 199 2.22 1.08 -24.04
N PRO A 200 1.04 1.46 -24.57
CA PRO A 200 0.76 2.85 -24.89
C PRO A 200 0.90 3.72 -23.64
N VAL A 201 1.28 4.96 -23.87
CA VAL A 201 1.56 5.89 -22.76
C VAL A 201 0.29 6.18 -21.97
N PRO A 202 0.30 6.05 -20.63
CA PRO A 202 -0.88 6.34 -19.82
C PRO A 202 -1.36 7.78 -20.02
N LYS A 203 -2.68 7.99 -20.07
CA LYS A 203 -3.27 9.33 -20.03
C LYS A 203 -2.81 10.02 -18.74
N ALA A 204 -2.59 11.34 -18.82
CA ALA A 204 -2.18 12.10 -17.64
C ALA A 204 -3.23 11.94 -16.52
N ALA A 205 -2.75 11.60 -15.31
CA ALA A 205 -3.61 11.54 -14.14
C ALA A 205 -4.17 12.95 -13.86
N THR A 206 -5.49 13.06 -13.79
CA THR A 206 -6.16 14.32 -13.43
C THR A 206 -6.60 14.23 -11.98
N ILE A 207 -6.11 15.15 -11.14
CA ILE A 207 -6.53 15.26 -9.75
C ILE A 207 -7.72 16.22 -9.69
N ALA A 208 -8.90 15.72 -9.36
CA ALA A 208 -10.15 16.46 -9.29
C ALA A 208 -10.80 16.32 -7.90
N LEU A 209 -10.15 16.84 -6.85
CA LEU A 209 -10.55 16.64 -5.45
C LEU A 209 -12.00 17.06 -5.17
N ARG A 210 -12.46 18.19 -5.74
CA ARG A 210 -13.83 18.66 -5.58
C ARG A 210 -14.82 17.64 -6.16
N ARG A 211 -14.51 17.09 -7.33
CA ARG A 211 -15.35 16.08 -8.00
C ARG A 211 -15.35 14.78 -7.20
N ALA A 212 -14.18 14.31 -6.77
CA ALA A 212 -14.05 13.12 -5.91
C ALA A 212 -14.85 13.24 -4.60
N TRP A 213 -14.82 14.42 -3.97
CA TRP A 213 -15.63 14.70 -2.78
C TRP A 213 -17.13 14.68 -3.08
N GLN A 214 -17.58 15.22 -4.22
CA GLN A 214 -18.99 15.17 -4.63
C GLN A 214 -19.47 13.74 -4.89
N ILE A 215 -18.62 12.90 -5.51
CA ILE A 215 -18.92 11.49 -5.79
C ILE A 215 -18.98 10.69 -4.49
N SER A 216 -17.93 10.73 -3.68
CA SER A 216 -17.84 9.91 -2.49
C SER A 216 -17.07 10.61 -1.35
N PRO A 217 -17.75 11.42 -0.51
CA PRO A 217 -17.12 11.99 0.68
C PRO A 217 -16.55 10.92 1.63
N VAL A 218 -17.23 9.77 1.75
CA VAL A 218 -16.80 8.65 2.58
C VAL A 218 -15.50 8.03 2.04
N GLY A 219 -15.40 7.88 0.72
CA GLY A 219 -14.17 7.38 0.07
C GLY A 219 -12.99 8.32 0.27
N VAL A 220 -13.17 9.61 0.01
CA VAL A 220 -12.11 10.63 0.19
C VAL A 220 -11.65 10.71 1.65
N ALA A 221 -12.59 10.78 2.61
CA ALA A 221 -12.26 10.79 4.04
C ALA A 221 -11.58 9.48 4.47
N GLY A 222 -12.00 8.34 3.91
CA GLY A 222 -11.37 7.04 4.14
C GLY A 222 -9.93 6.98 3.67
N MET A 223 -9.63 7.56 2.49
CA MET A 223 -8.26 7.64 2.00
C MET A 223 -7.38 8.54 2.85
N LEU A 224 -7.90 9.68 3.30
CA LEU A 224 -7.19 10.53 4.26
C LEU A 224 -6.97 9.81 5.60
N ALA A 225 -7.95 9.06 6.09
CA ALA A 225 -7.81 8.30 7.34
C ALA A 225 -6.76 7.19 7.19
N VAL A 226 -6.89 6.33 6.17
CA VAL A 226 -5.99 5.18 6.03
C VAL A 226 -4.57 5.58 5.66
N GLY A 227 -4.36 6.67 4.91
CA GLY A 227 -3.01 7.18 4.62
C GLY A 227 -2.26 7.54 5.90
N GLY A 228 -2.91 8.24 6.83
CA GLY A 228 -2.36 8.53 8.13
C GLY A 228 -2.17 7.28 8.99
N LEU A 229 -3.19 6.40 9.07
CA LEU A 229 -3.15 5.17 9.85
C LEU A 229 -2.03 4.23 9.41
N SER A 230 -1.90 3.95 8.10
CA SER A 230 -0.86 3.07 7.56
C SER A 230 0.54 3.53 7.93
N MET A 231 0.82 4.83 7.76
CA MET A 231 2.13 5.39 8.09
C MET A 231 2.38 5.45 9.59
N MET A 232 1.35 5.73 10.41
CA MET A 232 1.48 5.73 11.87
C MET A 232 1.70 4.31 12.39
N ILE A 233 0.90 3.33 11.98
CA ILE A 233 0.97 1.97 12.51
C ILE A 233 2.25 1.27 12.01
N ALA A 234 2.44 1.18 10.68
CA ALA A 234 3.58 0.47 10.13
C ALA A 234 4.92 1.16 10.38
N GLY A 235 4.94 2.51 10.36
CA GLY A 235 6.16 3.28 10.52
C GLY A 235 6.60 3.44 11.97
N PHE A 236 5.67 3.68 12.90
CA PHE A 236 6.01 3.94 14.30
C PHE A 236 6.00 2.68 15.18
N ALA A 237 5.33 1.59 14.78
CA ALA A 237 5.34 0.34 15.55
C ALA A 237 6.76 -0.17 15.86
N PRO A 238 7.69 -0.30 14.88
CA PRO A 238 9.04 -0.72 15.16
C PRO A 238 9.83 0.29 16.02
N ILE A 239 9.58 1.60 15.86
CA ILE A 239 10.19 2.65 16.67
C ILE A 239 9.77 2.48 18.14
N HIS A 240 8.48 2.28 18.38
CA HIS A 240 7.93 2.09 19.71
C HIS A 240 8.41 0.79 20.34
N ALA A 241 8.40 -0.33 19.59
CA ALA A 241 8.89 -1.61 20.06
C ALA A 241 10.36 -1.54 20.45
N THR A 242 11.22 -0.89 19.64
CA THR A 242 12.63 -0.66 19.98
C THR A 242 12.79 0.20 21.23
N ALA A 243 12.01 1.27 21.38
CA ALA A 243 12.02 2.14 22.56
C ALA A 243 11.54 1.42 23.83
N LYS A 244 10.74 0.37 23.70
CA LYS A 244 10.31 -0.52 24.80
C LYS A 244 11.31 -1.62 25.13
N GLY A 245 12.42 -1.69 24.41
CA GLY A 245 13.48 -2.67 24.65
C GLY A 245 13.27 -4.02 23.97
N PHE A 246 12.39 -4.11 22.96
CA PHE A 246 12.25 -5.33 22.16
C PHE A 246 13.54 -5.61 21.41
N SER A 247 13.92 -6.87 21.40
CA SER A 247 15.08 -7.34 20.63
C SER A 247 14.85 -7.17 19.12
N GLN A 248 15.94 -7.16 18.38
CA GLN A 248 15.93 -7.13 16.92
C GLN A 248 15.00 -8.22 16.33
N GLN A 249 15.07 -9.44 16.88
CA GLN A 249 14.26 -10.57 16.41
C GLN A 249 12.79 -10.39 16.71
N GLU A 250 12.41 -9.81 17.84
CA GLU A 250 11.03 -9.51 18.19
C GLU A 250 10.45 -8.43 17.29
N VAL A 251 11.22 -7.36 17.00
CA VAL A 251 10.82 -6.32 16.06
C VAL A 251 10.67 -6.87 14.64
N ALA A 252 11.60 -7.72 14.19
CA ALA A 252 11.50 -8.37 12.88
C ALA A 252 10.26 -9.26 12.79
N THR A 253 9.95 -10.01 13.84
CA THR A 253 8.75 -10.86 13.93
C THR A 253 7.48 -10.01 13.88
N LEU A 254 7.44 -8.89 14.61
CA LEU A 254 6.32 -7.94 14.56
C LEU A 254 6.08 -7.43 13.14
N MET A 255 7.14 -6.97 12.49
CA MET A 255 7.09 -6.42 11.12
C MET A 255 6.75 -7.49 10.07
N PHE A 256 7.07 -8.76 10.32
CA PHE A 256 6.64 -9.87 9.49
C PHE A 256 5.14 -10.17 9.65
N CYS A 257 4.65 -10.19 10.87
CA CYS A 257 3.27 -10.57 11.18
C CYS A 257 2.24 -9.50 10.76
N MET A 258 2.59 -8.21 10.84
CA MET A 258 1.66 -7.11 10.53
C MET A 258 1.09 -7.19 9.10
N PRO A 259 1.86 -7.38 8.02
CA PRO A 259 1.32 -7.55 6.67
C PRO A 259 0.42 -8.78 6.50
N LEU A 260 0.65 -9.86 7.27
CA LEU A 260 -0.24 -11.03 7.25
C LEU A 260 -1.63 -10.68 7.78
N GLY A 261 -1.72 -9.77 8.74
CA GLY A 261 -2.99 -9.22 9.21
C GLY A 261 -3.80 -8.60 8.07
N THR A 262 -3.16 -7.88 7.17
CA THR A 262 -3.81 -7.28 6.00
C THR A 262 -4.48 -8.35 5.13
N LEU A 263 -3.78 -9.44 4.80
CA LEU A 263 -4.35 -10.54 4.02
C LEU A 263 -5.51 -11.23 4.75
N LEU A 264 -5.36 -11.43 6.07
CA LEU A 264 -6.35 -12.11 6.90
C LEU A 264 -7.66 -11.32 7.03
N PHE A 265 -7.61 -10.00 7.17
CA PHE A 265 -8.79 -9.16 7.42
C PHE A 265 -9.47 -8.67 6.14
N GLN A 266 -8.74 -8.45 5.05
CA GLN A 266 -9.36 -7.97 3.80
C GLN A 266 -10.37 -8.95 3.21
N ILE A 267 -10.13 -10.25 3.31
CA ILE A 267 -11.04 -11.27 2.77
C ILE A 267 -12.41 -11.25 3.48
N PRO A 268 -12.51 -11.40 4.83
CA PRO A 268 -13.78 -11.39 5.50
C PRO A 268 -14.51 -10.04 5.42
N PHE A 269 -13.78 -8.91 5.54
CA PHE A 269 -14.39 -7.60 5.39
C PHE A 269 -14.92 -7.36 3.97
N GLY A 270 -14.19 -7.82 2.95
CA GLY A 270 -14.66 -7.77 1.57
C GLY A 270 -15.93 -8.58 1.37
N TRP A 271 -15.94 -9.84 1.83
CA TRP A 271 -17.09 -10.73 1.72
C TRP A 271 -18.36 -10.19 2.44
N ILE A 272 -18.18 -9.56 3.60
CA ILE A 272 -19.29 -8.91 4.32
C ILE A 272 -19.74 -7.66 3.55
N SER A 273 -18.80 -6.87 3.02
CA SER A 273 -19.11 -5.62 2.32
C SER A 273 -19.87 -5.82 1.01
N ASP A 274 -19.70 -6.98 0.36
CA ASP A 274 -20.46 -7.30 -0.86
C ASP A 274 -21.93 -7.69 -0.58
N ARG A 275 -22.26 -7.96 0.69
CA ARG A 275 -23.62 -8.38 1.14
C ARG A 275 -24.35 -7.33 1.96
N THR A 276 -23.64 -6.28 2.36
CA THR A 276 -24.18 -5.23 3.23
C THR A 276 -23.80 -3.85 2.70
N ASP A 277 -24.34 -2.80 3.29
CA ASP A 277 -23.84 -1.45 3.01
C ASP A 277 -22.38 -1.33 3.48
N ARG A 278 -21.46 -1.06 2.54
CA ARG A 278 -20.02 -0.92 2.79
C ARG A 278 -19.70 0.06 3.92
N ARG A 279 -20.58 1.03 4.19
CA ARG A 279 -20.40 2.02 5.27
C ARG A 279 -20.43 1.37 6.66
N TYR A 280 -21.27 0.34 6.87
CA TYR A 280 -21.27 -0.41 8.15
C TYR A 280 -19.95 -1.16 8.36
N VAL A 281 -19.41 -1.76 7.29
CA VAL A 281 -18.13 -2.46 7.36
C VAL A 281 -16.97 -1.48 7.60
N LEU A 282 -17.01 -0.28 7.00
CA LEU A 282 -16.06 0.79 7.26
C LEU A 282 -16.10 1.27 8.72
N ILE A 283 -17.30 1.40 9.31
CA ILE A 283 -17.46 1.73 10.73
C ILE A 283 -16.86 0.63 11.60
N ALA A 284 -17.20 -0.64 11.31
CA ALA A 284 -16.68 -1.79 12.06
C ALA A 284 -15.15 -1.89 11.99
N ALA A 285 -14.56 -1.73 10.79
CA ALA A 285 -13.11 -1.71 10.62
C ALA A 285 -12.46 -0.57 11.41
N SER A 286 -13.02 0.64 11.36
CA SER A 286 -12.50 1.81 12.08
C SER A 286 -12.60 1.65 13.60
N LEU A 287 -13.69 1.09 14.09
CA LEU A 287 -13.84 0.78 15.53
C LEU A 287 -12.85 -0.31 15.96
N LEU A 288 -12.63 -1.33 15.12
CA LEU A 288 -11.63 -2.35 15.41
C LEU A 288 -10.21 -1.78 15.45
N VAL A 289 -9.88 -0.83 14.57
CA VAL A 289 -8.61 -0.07 14.64
C VAL A 289 -8.50 0.68 15.95
N ALA A 290 -9.56 1.36 16.39
CA ALA A 290 -9.55 2.10 17.65
C ALA A 290 -9.40 1.17 18.86
N ILE A 291 -10.13 0.05 18.89
CA ILE A 291 -10.05 -0.95 19.97
C ILE A 291 -8.64 -1.55 20.01
N ALA A 292 -8.09 -1.98 18.87
CA ALA A 292 -6.75 -2.55 18.78
C ALA A 292 -5.68 -1.52 19.21
N GLY A 293 -5.83 -0.24 18.85
CA GLY A 293 -4.93 0.82 19.30
C GLY A 293 -4.99 1.02 20.80
N VAL A 294 -6.20 1.06 21.40
CA VAL A 294 -6.36 1.13 22.88
C VAL A 294 -5.75 -0.10 23.55
N ALA A 295 -5.92 -1.30 22.97
CA ALA A 295 -5.31 -2.51 23.47
C ALA A 295 -3.78 -2.43 23.38
N ALA A 296 -3.20 -1.93 22.29
CA ALA A 296 -1.77 -1.71 22.15
C ALA A 296 -1.21 -0.77 23.23
N ALA A 297 -1.94 0.31 23.55
CA ALA A 297 -1.54 1.24 24.60
C ALA A 297 -1.62 0.63 26.01
N ARG A 298 -2.57 -0.28 26.26
CA ARG A 298 -2.76 -0.93 27.59
C ARG A 298 -1.86 -2.11 27.83
N TYR A 299 -1.54 -2.87 26.80
CA TYR A 299 -0.79 -4.13 26.85
C TYR A 299 0.61 -4.03 26.25
N ASP A 300 1.21 -2.84 26.27
CA ASP A 300 2.53 -2.58 25.68
C ASP A 300 3.69 -3.33 26.40
N ALA A 301 3.47 -3.79 27.62
CA ALA A 301 4.39 -4.63 28.40
C ALA A 301 3.96 -6.10 28.47
N ALA A 302 2.98 -6.52 27.67
CA ALA A 302 2.49 -7.89 27.65
C ALA A 302 3.48 -8.86 26.96
N ALA A 303 3.20 -10.16 27.06
CA ALA A 303 3.95 -11.17 26.32
C ALA A 303 3.92 -10.88 24.80
N LEU A 304 5.05 -11.16 24.12
CA LEU A 304 5.22 -10.91 22.69
C LEU A 304 4.03 -11.43 21.84
N THR A 305 3.53 -12.62 22.14
CA THR A 305 2.38 -13.20 21.41
C THR A 305 1.13 -12.31 21.47
N VAL A 306 0.84 -11.71 22.63
CA VAL A 306 -0.32 -10.81 22.80
C VAL A 306 -0.11 -9.55 21.96
N ILE A 307 1.08 -8.98 22.00
CA ILE A 307 1.46 -7.80 21.21
C ILE A 307 1.33 -8.10 19.72
N LEU A 308 1.86 -9.22 19.25
CA LEU A 308 1.75 -9.64 17.85
C LEU A 308 0.29 -9.75 17.41
N LEU A 309 -0.58 -10.39 18.21
CA LEU A 309 -2.00 -10.50 17.89
C LEU A 309 -2.68 -9.13 17.81
N ILE A 310 -2.40 -8.23 18.74
CA ILE A 310 -2.95 -6.87 18.73
C ILE A 310 -2.52 -6.13 17.45
N TYR A 311 -1.24 -6.16 17.10
CA TYR A 311 -0.73 -5.44 15.93
C TYR A 311 -1.17 -6.07 14.60
N VAL A 312 -1.33 -7.39 14.52
CA VAL A 312 -1.93 -8.09 13.37
C VAL A 312 -3.35 -7.61 13.13
N VAL A 313 -4.18 -7.57 14.19
CA VAL A 313 -5.55 -7.05 14.12
C VAL A 313 -5.55 -5.57 13.73
N TRP A 314 -4.70 -4.77 14.36
CA TRP A 314 -4.61 -3.34 14.15
C TRP A 314 -4.22 -2.99 12.72
N SER A 315 -3.15 -3.59 12.21
CA SER A 315 -2.68 -3.41 10.83
C SER A 315 -3.71 -3.91 9.83
N GLY A 316 -4.26 -5.11 10.05
CA GLY A 316 -5.22 -5.73 9.13
C GLY A 316 -6.52 -4.93 9.00
N ALA A 317 -7.08 -4.46 10.12
CA ALA A 317 -8.28 -3.64 10.12
C ALA A 317 -8.02 -2.27 9.45
N SER A 318 -6.86 -1.64 9.73
CA SER A 318 -6.48 -0.36 9.14
C SER A 318 -6.36 -0.45 7.61
N GLU A 319 -5.58 -1.40 7.10
CA GLU A 319 -5.38 -1.56 5.65
C GLU A 319 -6.66 -1.94 4.91
N SER A 320 -7.59 -2.63 5.57
CA SER A 320 -8.90 -2.95 4.97
C SER A 320 -9.74 -1.71 4.68
N ILE A 321 -9.54 -0.61 5.41
CA ILE A 321 -10.23 0.67 5.14
C ILE A 321 -9.90 1.18 3.73
N TYR A 322 -8.66 0.98 3.25
CA TYR A 322 -8.27 1.39 1.90
C TYR A 322 -9.13 0.72 0.82
N SER A 323 -9.20 -0.60 0.85
CA SER A 323 -9.97 -1.38 -0.12
C SER A 323 -11.47 -1.07 -0.05
N LEU A 324 -12.02 -0.99 1.16
CA LEU A 324 -13.44 -0.69 1.38
C LEU A 324 -13.82 0.72 0.95
N ALA A 325 -12.98 1.73 1.25
CA ALA A 325 -13.21 3.12 0.85
C ALA A 325 -13.10 3.30 -0.67
N SER A 326 -12.14 2.62 -1.31
CA SER A 326 -12.03 2.57 -2.77
C SER A 326 -13.27 1.94 -3.41
N ALA A 327 -13.68 0.76 -2.92
CA ALA A 327 -14.86 0.07 -3.43
C ALA A 327 -16.12 0.94 -3.27
N HIS A 328 -16.31 1.55 -2.09
CA HIS A 328 -17.43 2.46 -1.85
C HIS A 328 -17.45 3.68 -2.78
N ALA A 329 -16.26 4.21 -3.13
CA ALA A 329 -16.16 5.33 -4.05
C ALA A 329 -16.46 4.90 -5.49
N ASN A 330 -15.97 3.73 -5.90
CA ASN A 330 -16.17 3.16 -7.22
C ASN A 330 -17.65 2.84 -7.50
N ASP A 331 -18.38 2.32 -6.49
CA ASP A 331 -19.85 2.04 -6.62
C ASP A 331 -20.69 3.29 -6.96
N ARG A 332 -20.12 4.50 -6.78
CA ARG A 332 -20.81 5.79 -6.98
C ARG A 332 -20.31 6.60 -8.17
N THR A 333 -19.41 6.03 -8.95
CA THR A 333 -18.75 6.77 -10.03
C THR A 333 -19.18 6.28 -11.41
N SER A 334 -19.16 7.17 -12.39
CA SER A 334 -19.31 6.83 -13.79
C SER A 334 -17.98 6.37 -14.40
N LYS A 335 -18.02 5.67 -15.54
CA LYS A 335 -16.82 5.26 -16.29
C LYS A 335 -15.91 6.45 -16.62
N ASP A 336 -16.51 7.60 -16.93
CA ASP A 336 -15.78 8.82 -17.33
C ASP A 336 -15.01 9.47 -16.16
N ASP A 337 -15.57 9.41 -14.95
CA ASP A 337 -14.98 10.01 -13.76
C ASP A 337 -13.95 9.09 -13.04
N LEU A 338 -13.88 7.82 -13.41
CA LEU A 338 -13.18 6.78 -12.65
C LEU A 338 -11.66 7.03 -12.54
N VAL A 339 -11.01 7.47 -13.63
CA VAL A 339 -9.56 7.78 -13.64
C VAL A 339 -9.27 8.97 -12.72
N ALA A 340 -10.10 10.03 -12.81
CA ALA A 340 -9.94 11.22 -12.00
C ALA A 340 -10.22 10.92 -10.51
N LEU A 341 -11.23 10.08 -10.23
CA LEU A 341 -11.54 9.63 -8.87
C LEU A 341 -10.37 8.85 -8.27
N SER A 342 -9.89 7.81 -8.94
CA SER A 342 -8.80 6.94 -8.44
C SER A 342 -7.52 7.74 -8.18
N SER A 343 -7.16 8.66 -9.10
CA SER A 343 -6.00 9.55 -8.94
C SER A 343 -6.18 10.48 -7.74
N SER A 344 -7.39 11.00 -7.53
CA SER A 344 -7.70 11.90 -6.41
C SER A 344 -7.69 11.15 -5.07
N LEU A 345 -8.18 9.91 -5.03
CA LEU A 345 -8.16 9.05 -3.85
C LEU A 345 -6.71 8.71 -3.44
N LEU A 346 -5.87 8.33 -4.41
CA LEU A 346 -4.46 8.03 -4.15
C LEU A 346 -3.70 9.27 -3.69
N PHE A 347 -4.00 10.45 -4.26
CA PHE A 347 -3.44 11.71 -3.80
C PHE A 347 -3.82 12.02 -2.35
N CYS A 348 -5.09 11.82 -1.96
CA CYS A 348 -5.55 12.02 -0.58
C CYS A 348 -4.83 11.08 0.40
N TRP A 349 -4.67 9.82 0.02
CA TRP A 349 -3.89 8.85 0.80
C TRP A 349 -2.44 9.29 0.98
N SER A 350 -1.76 9.69 -0.11
CA SER A 350 -0.38 10.14 -0.08
C SER A 350 -0.21 11.42 0.73
N LEU A 351 -1.13 12.38 0.60
CA LEU A 351 -1.12 13.63 1.34
C LEU A 351 -1.22 13.39 2.85
N SER A 352 -2.15 12.56 3.29
CA SER A 352 -2.29 12.20 4.69
C SER A 352 -1.10 11.39 5.20
N GLY A 353 -0.61 10.45 4.39
CA GLY A 353 0.60 9.67 4.67
C GLY A 353 1.87 10.54 4.79
N PHE A 354 1.86 11.74 4.24
CA PHE A 354 2.92 12.74 4.44
C PHE A 354 2.70 13.59 5.70
N LEU A 355 1.50 14.14 5.88
CA LEU A 355 1.23 15.10 6.95
C LEU A 355 1.20 14.45 8.34
N ILE A 356 0.57 13.27 8.45
CA ILE A 356 0.33 12.62 9.74
C ILE A 356 1.61 12.10 10.41
N PRO A 357 2.60 11.49 9.72
CA PRO A 357 3.89 11.16 10.34
C PRO A 357 4.64 12.38 10.88
N GLY A 358 4.56 13.51 10.17
CA GLY A 358 5.13 14.78 10.67
C GLY A 358 4.52 15.20 12.01
N LEU A 359 3.19 15.13 12.12
CA LEU A 359 2.47 15.35 13.38
C LEU A 359 2.87 14.30 14.44
N GLY A 360 2.91 13.02 14.06
CA GLY A 360 3.34 11.92 14.93
C GLY A 360 4.75 12.14 15.48
N THR A 361 5.68 12.58 14.62
CA THR A 361 7.05 12.93 15.02
C THR A 361 7.08 14.06 16.04
N ALA A 362 6.34 15.15 15.78
CA ALA A 362 6.26 16.29 16.70
C ALA A 362 5.67 15.88 18.06
N LEU A 363 4.60 15.08 18.06
CA LEU A 363 3.99 14.59 19.30
C LEU A 363 4.89 13.59 20.03
N THR A 364 5.62 12.73 19.32
CA THR A 364 6.59 11.81 19.91
C THR A 364 7.72 12.57 20.63
N ALA A 365 8.15 13.71 20.11
CA ALA A 365 9.16 14.55 20.75
C ALA A 365 8.71 15.12 22.12
N VAL A 366 7.40 15.35 22.29
CA VAL A 366 6.83 15.97 23.50
C VAL A 366 6.29 14.92 24.48
N TYR A 367 5.56 13.93 23.96
CA TYR A 367 4.77 12.97 24.77
C TYR A 367 5.31 11.54 24.71
N GLY A 368 6.44 11.31 24.03
CA GLY A 368 7.04 9.99 23.89
C GLY A 368 6.43 9.15 22.76
N THR A 369 7.02 7.96 22.54
CA THR A 369 6.70 7.10 21.38
C THR A 369 5.26 6.58 21.39
N GLN A 370 4.57 6.51 22.52
CA GLN A 370 3.17 6.08 22.61
C GLN A 370 2.19 7.05 21.93
N SER A 371 2.60 8.30 21.68
CA SER A 371 1.72 9.32 21.09
C SER A 371 1.17 8.91 19.72
N PHE A 372 1.90 8.09 18.94
CA PHE A 372 1.41 7.60 17.65
C PHE A 372 0.15 6.74 17.78
N ILE A 373 0.02 5.97 18.87
CA ILE A 373 -1.15 5.13 19.15
C ILE A 373 -2.38 6.01 19.32
N TYR A 374 -2.27 7.08 20.12
CA TYR A 374 -3.38 8.01 20.36
C TYR A 374 -3.80 8.76 19.10
N VAL A 375 -2.83 9.14 18.25
CA VAL A 375 -3.11 9.75 16.93
C VAL A 375 -3.89 8.78 16.05
N ALA A 376 -3.44 7.52 15.96
CA ALA A 376 -4.12 6.49 15.17
C ALA A 376 -5.55 6.22 15.69
N VAL A 377 -5.73 6.11 17.00
CA VAL A 377 -7.06 5.95 17.63
C VAL A 377 -7.96 7.16 17.33
N ALA A 378 -7.44 8.37 17.43
CA ALA A 378 -8.20 9.59 17.14
C ALA A 378 -8.65 9.65 15.67
N ILE A 379 -7.77 9.32 14.72
CA ILE A 379 -8.10 9.23 13.29
C ILE A 379 -9.20 8.19 13.06
N ALA A 380 -9.06 7.00 13.63
CA ALA A 380 -10.03 5.90 13.45
C ALA A 380 -11.41 6.28 14.00
N ILE A 381 -11.48 6.87 15.21
CA ILE A 381 -12.73 7.35 15.81
C ILE A 381 -13.34 8.48 14.98
N ALA A 382 -12.54 9.47 14.57
CA ALA A 382 -13.02 10.59 13.76
C ALA A 382 -13.63 10.11 12.44
N TYR A 383 -12.96 9.15 11.78
CA TYR A 383 -13.48 8.56 10.56
C TYR A 383 -14.76 7.74 10.81
N ALA A 384 -14.81 6.91 11.85
CA ALA A 384 -16.02 6.17 12.20
C ALA A 384 -17.21 7.10 12.43
N LEU A 385 -17.04 8.16 13.21
CA LEU A 385 -18.09 9.17 13.48
C LEU A 385 -18.53 9.88 12.21
N PHE A 386 -17.59 10.24 11.33
CA PHE A 386 -17.89 10.81 10.03
C PHE A 386 -18.74 9.87 9.17
N VAL A 387 -18.40 8.58 9.11
CA VAL A 387 -19.16 7.59 8.34
C VAL A 387 -20.55 7.39 8.94
N VAL A 388 -20.68 7.30 10.27
CA VAL A 388 -21.99 7.27 10.97
C VAL A 388 -22.85 8.47 10.57
N TRP A 389 -22.28 9.67 10.64
CA TRP A 389 -23.00 10.88 10.22
C TRP A 389 -23.46 10.81 8.76
N ARG A 390 -22.65 10.25 7.86
CA ARG A 390 -23.00 10.06 6.45
C ARG A 390 -24.09 8.99 6.25
N VAL A 391 -24.10 7.93 7.05
CA VAL A 391 -25.17 6.92 7.04
C VAL A 391 -26.52 7.56 7.37
N LEU A 392 -26.54 8.44 8.36
CA LEU A 392 -27.77 9.14 8.79
C LEU A 392 -28.29 10.14 7.74
N LYS A 393 -27.40 10.71 6.89
CA LYS A 393 -27.78 11.77 5.92
C LYS A 393 -27.94 11.29 4.48
N ALA A 394 -27.38 10.17 4.08
CA ALA A 394 -27.36 9.75 2.69
C ALA A 394 -27.91 8.32 2.53
N ARG A 395 -28.69 8.10 1.48
CA ARG A 395 -29.21 6.76 1.17
C ARG A 395 -28.09 5.78 0.80
N PRO A 396 -28.21 4.49 1.14
CA PRO A 396 -27.29 3.45 0.70
C PRO A 396 -27.37 3.26 -0.83
N VAL A 397 -26.29 2.74 -1.42
CA VAL A 397 -26.35 2.12 -2.75
C VAL A 397 -26.91 0.71 -2.55
N PRO A 398 -27.95 0.31 -3.32
CA PRO A 398 -28.49 -1.05 -3.22
C PRO A 398 -27.38 -2.09 -3.48
N PRO A 399 -27.35 -3.22 -2.75
CA PRO A 399 -26.33 -4.26 -2.98
C PRO A 399 -26.30 -4.84 -4.39
N ALA A 400 -27.41 -4.77 -5.11
CA ALA A 400 -27.51 -5.19 -6.52
C ALA A 400 -26.76 -4.25 -7.50
N GLU A 401 -26.47 -3.03 -7.08
CA GLU A 401 -25.77 -2.01 -7.87
C GLU A 401 -24.30 -1.86 -7.44
N THR A 402 -23.84 -2.61 -6.44
CA THR A 402 -22.44 -2.57 -5.96
C THR A 402 -21.58 -3.54 -6.76
N GLY A 403 -20.37 -3.11 -7.13
CA GLY A 403 -19.37 -3.97 -7.74
C GLY A 403 -18.81 -4.99 -6.74
N SER A 404 -18.20 -6.09 -7.24
CA SER A 404 -17.53 -7.07 -6.39
C SER A 404 -16.30 -6.45 -5.69
N PHE A 405 -16.12 -6.76 -4.41
CA PHE A 405 -14.94 -6.33 -3.66
C PHE A 405 -13.68 -7.00 -4.21
N ALA A 406 -12.61 -6.22 -4.35
CA ALA A 406 -11.29 -6.72 -4.65
C ALA A 406 -10.28 -6.21 -3.62
N PRO A 407 -9.49 -7.10 -2.99
CA PRO A 407 -8.44 -6.72 -2.07
C PRO A 407 -7.41 -5.83 -2.75
N MET A 408 -7.05 -4.71 -2.12
CA MET A 408 -6.02 -3.81 -2.63
C MET A 408 -5.35 -3.03 -1.49
N THR A 409 -4.20 -2.44 -1.77
CA THR A 409 -3.57 -1.42 -0.93
C THR A 409 -3.25 -0.19 -1.76
N ALA A 410 -2.90 0.90 -1.09
CA ALA A 410 -2.40 2.10 -1.76
C ALA A 410 -1.10 1.86 -2.53
N GLN A 411 -0.33 0.86 -2.13
CA GLN A 411 0.90 0.46 -2.82
C GLN A 411 0.60 -0.42 -4.05
N ALA A 412 -0.58 -1.01 -4.14
CA ALA A 412 -1.04 -1.83 -5.25
C ALA A 412 -2.52 -1.56 -5.56
N PRO A 413 -2.91 -0.33 -5.98
CA PRO A 413 -4.29 -0.01 -6.33
C PRO A 413 -4.74 -0.80 -7.54
N LEU A 414 -6.04 -1.16 -7.58
CA LEU A 414 -6.61 -1.82 -8.75
C LEU A 414 -6.60 -0.93 -9.98
N PRO A 415 -6.41 -1.54 -11.17
CA PRO A 415 -6.67 -0.87 -12.42
C PRO A 415 -8.13 -0.38 -12.49
N VAL A 416 -8.29 0.79 -13.10
CA VAL A 416 -9.58 1.46 -13.30
C VAL A 416 -10.62 0.53 -13.96
N ASP A 417 -10.19 -0.29 -14.91
CA ASP A 417 -11.07 -1.17 -15.70
C ASP A 417 -11.66 -2.37 -14.90
N LEU A 418 -11.14 -2.68 -13.72
CA LEU A 418 -11.68 -3.75 -12.86
C LEU A 418 -12.82 -3.30 -11.95
N ALA A 419 -13.10 -2.02 -11.89
CA ALA A 419 -14.22 -1.49 -11.12
C ALA A 419 -15.59 -1.79 -11.76
N PHE A 420 -15.62 -2.24 -13.03
CA PHE A 420 -16.83 -2.63 -13.74
C PHE A 420 -16.79 -4.10 -14.12
N SER A 421 -17.79 -4.87 -13.67
CA SER A 421 -17.96 -6.26 -14.07
C SER A 421 -18.35 -6.37 -15.54
N PRO A 422 -17.89 -7.44 -16.26
CA PRO A 422 -18.30 -7.69 -17.65
C PRO A 422 -19.80 -7.94 -17.84
N GLU A 423 -20.55 -8.09 -16.75
CA GLU A 423 -22.01 -8.31 -16.81
C GLU A 423 -22.81 -7.05 -17.14
N GLU A 424 -22.25 -5.86 -16.97
CA GLU A 424 -22.93 -4.60 -17.30
C GLU A 424 -22.89 -4.23 -18.79
N GLU A 425 -22.00 -4.81 -19.58
CA GLU A 425 -22.00 -4.65 -21.05
C GLU A 425 -23.09 -5.45 -21.77
N ARG A 426 -23.88 -6.26 -21.06
CA ARG A 426 -24.98 -7.07 -21.62
C ARG A 426 -26.38 -6.56 -21.29
N ARG A 427 -26.51 -5.40 -20.71
CA ARG A 427 -27.77 -4.67 -20.54
C ARG A 427 -27.70 -3.38 -21.36
#